data_29b73eb9a6d92c3f131554f07e2d9abf
#
_entry.id   29b73eb9a6d92c3f131554f07e2d9abf
#
_cell.length_a   1.000
_cell.length_b   1.000
_cell.length_c   1.000
_cell.angle_alpha   90.00
_cell.angle_beta   90.00
_cell.angle_gamma   90.00
#
_symmetry.space_group_name_H-M   'P 1'
#
loop_
_entity.id
_entity.type
_entity.pdbx_description
1 polymer ?
#
loop_
_entity_poly.entity_id
_entity_poly.type
_entity_poly.pdbx_seq_one_letter_code
_entity_poly.pdbx_strand_id
1 'polypeptide(L)'
;MTKRINSIVWTVVLVCVFASCSSTKSLKKVHSIEGMTETEYVETVIANAGGRDALTAKMTLSVDLGGKGATKVNGTLRIKKGEVIQMSIAPLLGIEVARAEISPDGVLVIDRMNKRYVRVSFAELKDLANADLDFHTLQALFLNELFLPGKGDLTPRDVSAFKVETESEGVALDVKKGKRFTYQFLTQAPEALLKESCIGLSGTPYLLRWKYDAFRTLGQKQFPADMRVSFEGGKKPVKASFALSRLSMNTNWETHTEVSNKYEKVELGDILKQLLKK
;
A
#
# COMPACT_ATOMS: atom_id res chain seq x y z
N MET A 1 34.62 -20.29 -74.74
CA MET A 1 33.99 -20.88 -73.53
C MET A 1 34.31 -20.08 -72.22
N THR A 2 35.36 -19.33 -72.16
CA THR A 2 35.83 -18.61 -70.96
C THR A 2 35.02 -17.35 -70.54
N LYS A 3 34.35 -16.68 -71.52
CA LYS A 3 33.56 -15.44 -71.18
C LYS A 3 32.22 -15.71 -70.43
N ARG A 4 31.65 -16.91 -70.58
CA ARG A 4 30.41 -17.26 -69.89
C ARG A 4 30.62 -17.69 -68.43
N ILE A 5 31.75 -18.25 -68.10
CA ILE A 5 32.08 -18.69 -66.73
C ILE A 5 32.33 -17.50 -65.83
N ASN A 6 33.00 -16.43 -66.31
CA ASN A 6 33.21 -15.21 -65.49
C ASN A 6 31.92 -14.47 -65.17
N SER A 7 30.92 -14.48 -66.04
CA SER A 7 29.62 -13.83 -65.82
C SER A 7 28.83 -14.52 -64.69
N ILE A 8 28.88 -15.87 -64.64
CA ILE A 8 28.19 -16.65 -63.62
C ILE A 8 28.84 -16.52 -62.26
N VAL A 9 30.17 -16.46 -62.20
CA VAL A 9 30.92 -16.25 -60.94
C VAL A 9 30.67 -14.84 -60.37
N TRP A 10 30.59 -13.80 -61.22
CA TRP A 10 30.24 -12.44 -60.77
C TRP A 10 28.80 -12.32 -60.31
N THR A 11 27.87 -13.04 -60.92
CA THR A 11 26.46 -13.04 -60.48
C THR A 11 26.26 -13.75 -59.15
N VAL A 12 26.98 -14.86 -58.88
CA VAL A 12 26.96 -15.57 -57.59
C VAL A 12 27.60 -14.78 -56.48
N VAL A 13 28.68 -14.04 -56.73
CA VAL A 13 29.32 -13.14 -55.74
C VAL A 13 28.42 -11.96 -55.39
N LEU A 14 27.69 -11.40 -56.37
CA LEU A 14 26.77 -10.28 -56.14
C LEU A 14 25.52 -10.69 -55.31
N VAL A 15 25.06 -11.94 -55.40
CA VAL A 15 23.90 -12.46 -54.62
C VAL A 15 24.28 -12.76 -53.16
N CYS A 16 25.54 -13.10 -52.90
CA CYS A 16 25.99 -13.37 -51.51
C CYS A 16 26.18 -12.10 -50.65
N VAL A 17 26.25 -10.92 -51.26
CA VAL A 17 26.44 -9.63 -50.48
C VAL A 17 25.11 -9.10 -49.94
N PHE A 18 23.95 -9.54 -50.45
CA PHE A 18 22.63 -9.11 -49.96
C PHE A 18 21.99 -10.05 -48.92
N ALA A 19 22.65 -11.12 -48.52
CA ALA A 19 22.18 -12.04 -47.47
C ALA A 19 22.77 -11.70 -46.10
N SER A 20 23.22 -10.45 -45.89
CA SER A 20 23.42 -9.91 -44.53
C SER A 20 22.06 -9.58 -43.94
N CYS A 21 21.35 -10.61 -43.46
CA CYS A 21 20.25 -10.42 -42.54
C CYS A 21 20.77 -9.67 -41.33
N SER A 22 20.61 -8.34 -41.32
CA SER A 22 20.59 -7.59 -40.10
C SER A 22 19.45 -8.15 -39.24
N SER A 23 19.75 -9.07 -38.35
CA SER A 23 18.88 -9.34 -37.21
C SER A 23 18.93 -8.05 -36.38
N THR A 24 18.08 -7.09 -36.72
CA THR A 24 17.67 -6.03 -35.84
C THR A 24 16.98 -6.74 -34.67
N LYS A 25 17.77 -7.11 -33.67
CA LYS A 25 17.22 -7.21 -32.32
C LYS A 25 16.50 -5.90 -32.10
N SER A 26 15.18 -5.94 -32.13
CA SER A 26 14.35 -4.85 -31.64
C SER A 26 14.90 -4.52 -30.24
N LEU A 27 15.69 -3.47 -30.15
CA LEU A 27 16.02 -2.84 -28.89
C LEU A 27 14.64 -2.48 -28.33
N LYS A 28 14.15 -3.24 -27.35
CA LYS A 28 13.03 -2.82 -26.53
C LYS A 28 13.37 -1.41 -26.13
N LYS A 29 12.57 -0.42 -26.56
CA LYS A 29 12.68 0.95 -26.08
C LYS A 29 12.63 0.83 -24.55
N VAL A 30 13.76 1.01 -23.91
CA VAL A 30 13.83 1.16 -22.45
C VAL A 30 13.11 2.49 -22.21
N HIS A 31 11.90 2.45 -21.72
CA HIS A 31 11.20 3.64 -21.26
C HIS A 31 12.00 4.19 -20.08
N SER A 32 12.68 5.29 -20.28
CA SER A 32 13.40 5.99 -19.24
C SER A 32 12.40 6.87 -18.48
N ILE A 33 12.32 6.70 -17.17
CA ILE A 33 11.55 7.54 -16.27
C ILE A 33 12.53 8.50 -15.62
N GLU A 34 12.57 9.76 -16.11
CA GLU A 34 13.50 10.80 -15.61
C GLU A 34 14.97 10.33 -15.57
N GLY A 35 15.39 9.57 -16.59
CA GLY A 35 16.76 9.06 -16.71
C GLY A 35 17.01 7.70 -16.04
N MET A 36 16.06 7.15 -15.29
CA MET A 36 16.11 5.82 -14.68
C MET A 36 15.46 4.76 -15.58
N THR A 37 15.95 3.54 -15.53
CA THR A 37 15.22 2.37 -16.07
C THR A 37 14.00 2.06 -15.19
N GLU A 38 13.02 1.32 -15.71
CA GLU A 38 11.86 0.85 -14.92
C GLU A 38 12.30 0.11 -13.66
N THR A 39 13.33 -0.72 -13.73
CA THR A 39 13.89 -1.45 -12.59
C THR A 39 14.44 -0.52 -11.52
N GLU A 40 15.32 0.41 -11.90
CA GLU A 40 15.92 1.40 -11.00
C GLU A 40 14.85 2.29 -10.35
N TYR A 41 13.81 2.64 -11.11
CA TYR A 41 12.71 3.43 -10.56
C TYR A 41 11.95 2.68 -9.46
N VAL A 42 11.55 1.42 -9.69
CA VAL A 42 10.86 0.61 -8.68
C VAL A 42 11.75 0.33 -7.46
N GLU A 43 13.05 0.07 -7.66
CA GLU A 43 14.02 -0.04 -6.57
C GLU A 43 14.08 1.23 -5.73
N THR A 44 14.03 2.40 -6.38
CA THR A 44 14.01 3.70 -5.70
C THR A 44 12.73 3.88 -4.88
N VAL A 45 11.56 3.50 -5.41
CA VAL A 45 10.29 3.52 -4.66
C VAL A 45 10.38 2.62 -3.42
N ILE A 46 10.89 1.40 -3.55
CA ILE A 46 11.08 0.47 -2.43
C ILE A 46 12.07 1.07 -1.42
N ALA A 47 13.18 1.62 -1.89
CA ALA A 47 14.20 2.21 -1.03
C ALA A 47 13.68 3.42 -0.25
N ASN A 48 12.82 4.26 -0.85
CA ASN A 48 12.22 5.43 -0.18
C ASN A 48 11.38 5.05 1.04
N ALA A 49 10.72 3.90 0.98
CA ALA A 49 9.89 3.39 2.07
C ALA A 49 10.68 2.62 3.14
N GLY A 50 11.80 1.98 2.78
CA GLY A 50 12.56 1.10 3.66
C GLY A 50 13.23 1.80 4.85
N GLY A 51 13.61 0.99 5.87
CA GLY A 51 14.41 1.44 7.03
C GLY A 51 13.58 2.18 8.11
N ARG A 52 12.27 2.02 8.11
CA ARG A 52 11.38 2.50 9.17
C ARG A 52 10.87 1.33 10.01
N ASP A 53 11.57 1.01 11.09
CA ASP A 53 11.19 -0.09 11.98
C ASP A 53 10.07 0.31 12.95
N ALA A 54 9.88 1.61 13.15
CA ALA A 54 8.83 2.15 14.00
C ALA A 54 8.32 3.52 13.52
N LEU A 55 7.08 3.81 13.87
CA LEU A 55 6.45 5.12 13.73
C LEU A 55 5.66 5.45 14.99
N THR A 56 5.82 6.66 15.50
CA THR A 56 4.94 7.24 16.51
C THR A 56 4.51 8.63 16.05
N ALA A 57 3.22 8.92 16.13
CA ALA A 57 2.66 10.21 15.75
C ALA A 57 1.46 10.59 16.61
N LYS A 58 1.25 11.88 16.85
CA LYS A 58 -0.07 12.39 17.21
C LYS A 58 -0.96 12.34 15.98
N MET A 59 -2.21 11.93 16.16
CA MET A 59 -3.15 11.65 15.10
C MET A 59 -4.47 12.39 15.32
N THR A 60 -4.98 13.05 14.29
CA THR A 60 -6.40 13.39 14.19
C THR A 60 -7.03 12.45 13.16
N LEU A 61 -7.91 11.58 13.63
CA LEU A 61 -8.68 10.66 12.81
C LEU A 61 -10.04 11.27 12.51
N SER A 62 -10.41 11.32 11.23
CA SER A 62 -11.75 11.72 10.78
C SER A 62 -12.37 10.55 10.03
N VAL A 63 -13.59 10.14 10.41
CA VAL A 63 -14.31 9.02 9.79
C VAL A 63 -15.68 9.49 9.32
N ASP A 64 -16.00 9.24 8.06
CA ASP A 64 -17.32 9.45 7.44
C ASP A 64 -17.84 8.12 6.91
N LEU A 65 -18.94 7.64 7.47
CA LEU A 65 -19.61 6.39 7.10
C LEU A 65 -20.72 6.61 6.03
N GLY A 66 -20.63 7.73 5.29
CA GLY A 66 -21.62 8.07 4.25
C GLY A 66 -22.97 8.54 4.80
N GLY A 67 -22.99 9.15 5.99
CA GLY A 67 -24.20 9.60 6.66
C GLY A 67 -24.20 11.09 7.05
N LYS A 68 -24.21 11.38 8.34
CA LYS A 68 -24.42 12.72 8.92
C LYS A 68 -23.17 13.59 9.00
N GLY A 69 -22.13 13.27 8.21
CA GLY A 69 -20.84 13.98 8.21
C GLY A 69 -19.75 13.24 8.98
N ALA A 70 -18.55 13.79 8.92
CA ALA A 70 -17.37 13.15 9.50
C ALA A 70 -17.27 13.37 11.01
N THR A 71 -17.02 12.28 11.74
CA THR A 71 -16.65 12.33 13.17
C THR A 71 -15.14 12.48 13.28
N LYS A 72 -14.67 13.48 14.05
CA LYS A 72 -13.24 13.71 14.29
C LYS A 72 -12.86 13.38 15.73
N VAL A 73 -11.75 12.66 15.89
CA VAL A 73 -11.19 12.31 17.19
C VAL A 73 -9.67 12.47 17.18
N ASN A 74 -9.11 12.85 18.32
CA ASN A 74 -7.67 12.95 18.52
C ASN A 74 -7.13 11.71 19.19
N GLY A 75 -5.86 11.39 18.89
CA GLY A 75 -5.23 10.22 19.44
C GLY A 75 -3.74 10.13 19.12
N THR A 76 -3.25 8.91 19.15
CA THR A 76 -1.86 8.58 18.83
C THR A 76 -1.85 7.33 17.93
N LEU A 77 -1.10 7.39 16.84
CA LEU A 77 -0.75 6.25 16.02
C LEU A 77 0.66 5.79 16.39
N ARG A 78 0.83 4.50 16.62
CA ARG A 78 2.13 3.86 16.86
C ARG A 78 2.21 2.61 16.02
N ILE A 79 3.36 2.39 15.38
CA ILE A 79 3.63 1.20 14.58
C ILE A 79 5.00 0.68 14.98
N LYS A 80 5.09 -0.61 15.24
CA LYS A 80 6.34 -1.35 15.30
C LYS A 80 6.29 -2.40 14.21
N LYS A 81 7.18 -2.28 13.25
CA LYS A 81 7.17 -3.08 12.03
C LYS A 81 7.31 -4.57 12.35
N GLY A 82 6.46 -5.39 11.74
CA GLY A 82 6.39 -6.82 11.99
C GLY A 82 5.66 -7.22 13.28
N GLU A 83 5.34 -6.27 14.18
CA GLU A 83 4.75 -6.57 15.48
C GLU A 83 3.32 -6.03 15.61
N VAL A 84 3.13 -4.71 15.46
CA VAL A 84 1.83 -4.10 15.79
C VAL A 84 1.61 -2.73 15.15
N ILE A 85 0.35 -2.45 14.83
CA ILE A 85 -0.18 -1.11 14.56
C ILE A 85 -1.15 -0.79 15.70
N GLN A 86 -0.90 0.27 16.46
CA GLN A 86 -1.71 0.65 17.60
C GLN A 86 -2.26 2.07 17.43
N MET A 87 -3.56 2.24 17.55
CA MET A 87 -4.26 3.52 17.52
C MET A 87 -4.97 3.73 18.85
N SER A 88 -4.54 4.73 19.62
CA SER A 88 -5.18 5.13 20.86
C SER A 88 -6.00 6.40 20.63
N ILE A 89 -7.27 6.40 21.01
CA ILE A 89 -8.18 7.55 20.92
C ILE A 89 -8.26 8.21 22.31
N ALA A 90 -7.83 9.46 22.39
CA ALA A 90 -7.80 10.24 23.63
C ALA A 90 -8.25 11.68 23.35
N PRO A 91 -9.57 11.95 23.27
CA PRO A 91 -10.10 13.25 22.82
C PRO A 91 -9.85 14.39 23.80
N LEU A 92 -9.84 14.12 25.10
CA LEU A 92 -9.72 15.15 26.15
C LEU A 92 -8.68 14.74 27.18
N LEU A 93 -7.86 15.69 27.63
CA LEU A 93 -6.90 15.56 28.74
C LEU A 93 -5.97 14.33 28.64
N GLY A 94 -5.81 13.75 27.46
CA GLY A 94 -4.97 12.56 27.26
C GLY A 94 -5.55 11.25 27.80
N ILE A 95 -6.80 11.24 28.25
CA ILE A 95 -7.48 10.03 28.74
C ILE A 95 -7.88 9.18 27.54
N GLU A 96 -7.33 7.96 27.48
CA GLU A 96 -7.66 6.99 26.42
C GLU A 96 -9.06 6.43 26.63
N VAL A 97 -9.95 6.67 25.65
CA VAL A 97 -11.33 6.19 25.66
C VAL A 97 -11.53 4.94 24.78
N ALA A 98 -10.67 4.74 23.78
CA ALA A 98 -10.68 3.56 22.93
C ALA A 98 -9.28 3.27 22.39
N ARG A 99 -9.02 2.00 22.06
CA ARG A 99 -7.80 1.53 21.43
C ARG A 99 -8.11 0.51 20.36
N ALA A 100 -7.47 0.63 19.21
CA ALA A 100 -7.38 -0.44 18.22
C ALA A 100 -5.92 -0.91 18.14
N GLU A 101 -5.74 -2.22 18.11
CA GLU A 101 -4.45 -2.89 17.98
C GLU A 101 -4.57 -3.95 16.90
N ILE A 102 -3.69 -3.88 15.90
CA ILE A 102 -3.63 -4.81 14.77
C ILE A 102 -2.25 -5.45 14.83
N SER A 103 -2.22 -6.78 14.97
CA SER A 103 -1.00 -7.59 15.03
C SER A 103 -1.10 -8.75 14.05
N PRO A 104 -0.07 -9.57 13.82
CA PRO A 104 -0.17 -10.78 13.01
C PRO A 104 -1.29 -11.74 13.45
N ASP A 105 -1.64 -11.75 14.75
CA ASP A 105 -2.69 -12.60 15.31
C ASP A 105 -4.11 -12.12 14.99
N GLY A 106 -4.28 -10.84 14.63
CA GLY A 106 -5.59 -10.27 14.32
C GLY A 106 -5.78 -8.84 14.81
N VAL A 107 -7.03 -8.48 15.07
CA VAL A 107 -7.45 -7.15 15.48
C VAL A 107 -8.10 -7.19 16.84
N LEU A 108 -7.64 -6.33 17.74
CA LEU A 108 -8.23 -6.06 19.04
C LEU A 108 -8.74 -4.61 19.05
N VAL A 109 -10.01 -4.42 19.39
CA VAL A 109 -10.60 -3.09 19.63
C VAL A 109 -11.15 -3.04 21.05
N ILE A 110 -10.74 -2.04 21.82
CA ILE A 110 -11.17 -1.85 23.22
C ILE A 110 -11.95 -0.54 23.32
N ASP A 111 -13.18 -0.63 23.83
CA ASP A 111 -14.00 0.49 24.26
C ASP A 111 -13.88 0.62 25.79
N ARG A 112 -13.05 1.56 26.22
CA ARG A 112 -12.78 1.75 27.66
C ARG A 112 -13.95 2.39 28.40
N MET A 113 -14.76 3.18 27.68
CA MET A 113 -15.91 3.85 28.29
C MET A 113 -17.00 2.87 28.69
N ASN A 114 -17.29 1.88 27.81
CA ASN A 114 -18.31 0.88 28.03
C ASN A 114 -17.74 -0.45 28.56
N LYS A 115 -16.42 -0.53 28.81
CA LYS A 115 -15.72 -1.73 29.28
C LYS A 115 -16.00 -2.94 28.40
N ARG A 116 -15.89 -2.78 27.07
CA ARG A 116 -16.11 -3.83 26.10
C ARG A 116 -14.92 -3.96 25.17
N TYR A 117 -14.75 -5.13 24.58
CA TYR A 117 -13.74 -5.34 23.57
C TYR A 117 -14.20 -6.33 22.49
N VAL A 118 -13.62 -6.19 21.31
CA VAL A 118 -13.69 -7.14 20.20
C VAL A 118 -12.29 -7.67 19.94
N ARG A 119 -12.18 -8.99 19.78
CA ARG A 119 -10.94 -9.62 19.30
C ARG A 119 -11.31 -10.59 18.19
N VAL A 120 -10.77 -10.37 16.99
CA VAL A 120 -11.02 -11.18 15.81
C VAL A 120 -9.70 -11.51 15.11
N SER A 121 -9.57 -12.71 14.59
CA SER A 121 -8.44 -13.11 13.75
C SER A 121 -8.60 -12.59 12.32
N PHE A 122 -7.52 -12.57 11.55
CA PHE A 122 -7.60 -12.25 10.11
C PHE A 122 -8.41 -13.29 9.33
N ALA A 123 -8.45 -14.54 9.78
CA ALA A 123 -9.29 -15.58 9.18
C ALA A 123 -10.78 -15.24 9.33
N GLU A 124 -11.23 -14.88 10.54
CA GLU A 124 -12.60 -14.43 10.79
C GLU A 124 -12.95 -13.16 10.03
N LEU A 125 -12.02 -12.19 9.92
CA LEU A 125 -12.22 -10.97 9.12
C LEU A 125 -12.36 -11.28 7.63
N LYS A 126 -11.59 -12.22 7.11
CA LYS A 126 -11.68 -12.66 5.71
C LYS A 126 -13.05 -13.27 5.41
N ASP A 127 -13.57 -14.10 6.31
CA ASP A 127 -14.88 -14.72 6.15
C ASP A 127 -16.02 -13.68 6.22
N LEU A 128 -15.91 -12.70 7.12
CA LEU A 128 -16.91 -11.64 7.27
C LEU A 128 -16.89 -10.60 6.16
N ALA A 129 -15.72 -10.17 5.74
CA ALA A 129 -15.55 -9.06 4.79
C ALA A 129 -15.29 -9.54 3.36
N ASN A 130 -15.08 -10.84 3.15
CA ASN A 130 -14.64 -11.42 1.89
C ASN A 130 -13.40 -10.71 1.28
N ALA A 131 -12.56 -10.14 2.16
CA ALA A 131 -11.38 -9.36 1.83
C ALA A 131 -10.11 -10.09 2.27
N ASP A 132 -9.10 -10.10 1.40
CA ASP A 132 -7.79 -10.72 1.66
C ASP A 132 -6.80 -9.66 2.18
N LEU A 133 -7.21 -8.91 3.20
CA LEU A 133 -6.35 -7.97 3.91
C LEU A 133 -5.68 -8.70 5.07
N ASP A 134 -4.35 -8.75 5.03
CA ASP A 134 -3.54 -9.28 6.12
C ASP A 134 -2.82 -8.15 6.87
N PHE A 135 -2.14 -8.52 7.95
CA PHE A 135 -1.36 -7.58 8.76
C PHE A 135 -0.28 -6.86 7.93
N HIS A 136 0.45 -7.57 7.07
CA HIS A 136 1.52 -7.00 6.26
C HIS A 136 1.02 -5.96 5.26
N THR A 137 -0.12 -6.24 4.62
CA THR A 137 -0.77 -5.28 3.72
C THR A 137 -1.20 -4.02 4.46
N LEU A 138 -1.86 -4.15 5.63
CA LEU A 138 -2.26 -3.00 6.45
C LEU A 138 -1.04 -2.21 6.92
N GLN A 139 0.00 -2.90 7.39
CA GLN A 139 1.24 -2.27 7.80
C GLN A 139 1.88 -1.48 6.65
N ALA A 140 1.99 -2.07 5.47
CA ALA A 140 2.55 -1.40 4.28
C ALA A 140 1.75 -0.15 3.91
N LEU A 141 0.41 -0.20 3.96
CA LEU A 141 -0.46 0.96 3.74
C LEU A 141 -0.17 2.08 4.76
N PHE A 142 -0.06 1.77 6.05
CA PHE A 142 0.24 2.77 7.07
C PHE A 142 1.69 3.28 7.03
N LEU A 143 2.64 2.47 6.57
CA LEU A 143 4.05 2.87 6.45
C LEU A 143 4.41 3.49 5.10
N ASN A 144 3.42 3.65 4.18
CA ASN A 144 3.63 4.17 2.83
C ASN A 144 4.65 3.32 2.06
N GLU A 145 4.46 2.00 2.06
CA GLU A 145 5.33 1.02 1.40
C GLU A 145 4.62 0.37 0.22
N LEU A 146 5.38 0.01 -0.82
CA LEU A 146 4.91 -0.96 -1.80
C LEU A 146 4.77 -2.33 -1.13
N PHE A 147 3.83 -3.13 -1.59
CA PHE A 147 3.64 -4.50 -1.10
C PHE A 147 3.24 -5.47 -2.21
N LEU A 148 3.44 -6.74 -1.95
CA LEU A 148 2.90 -7.85 -2.73
C LEU A 148 2.03 -8.70 -1.81
N PRO A 149 0.86 -9.20 -2.30
CA PRO A 149 -0.05 -10.00 -1.49
C PRO A 149 0.64 -11.20 -0.83
N GLY A 150 0.42 -11.37 0.47
CA GLY A 150 0.98 -12.50 1.23
C GLY A 150 2.49 -12.46 1.40
N LYS A 151 3.13 -11.33 1.14
CA LYS A 151 4.56 -11.14 1.31
C LYS A 151 4.83 -10.04 2.35
N GLY A 152 5.87 -10.24 3.15
CA GLY A 152 6.41 -9.22 4.03
C GLY A 152 7.19 -8.14 3.27
N ASP A 153 8.39 -7.82 3.74
CA ASP A 153 9.19 -6.78 3.12
C ASP A 153 9.61 -7.14 1.69
N LEU A 154 9.55 -6.13 0.81
CA LEU A 154 10.03 -6.26 -0.56
C LEU A 154 11.55 -6.16 -0.61
N THR A 155 12.12 -6.90 -1.55
CA THR A 155 13.55 -6.91 -1.87
C THR A 155 13.76 -6.48 -3.33
N PRO A 156 14.98 -6.14 -3.77
CA PRO A 156 15.26 -5.85 -5.18
C PRO A 156 14.84 -6.96 -6.15
N ARG A 157 14.74 -8.22 -5.69
CA ARG A 157 14.28 -9.36 -6.51
C ARG A 157 12.80 -9.27 -6.88
N ASP A 158 12.03 -8.48 -6.16
CA ASP A 158 10.58 -8.35 -6.32
C ASP A 158 10.16 -7.30 -7.35
N VAL A 159 11.11 -6.49 -7.82
CA VAL A 159 10.88 -5.44 -8.83
C VAL A 159 10.18 -6.00 -10.08
N SER A 160 10.57 -7.19 -10.52
CA SER A 160 9.96 -7.85 -11.70
C SER A 160 8.49 -8.21 -11.53
N ALA A 161 7.95 -8.17 -10.32
CA ALA A 161 6.52 -8.40 -10.04
C ALA A 161 5.64 -7.22 -10.44
N PHE A 162 6.22 -6.04 -10.63
CA PHE A 162 5.50 -4.84 -11.02
C PHE A 162 5.57 -4.61 -12.53
N LYS A 163 4.47 -4.17 -13.12
CA LYS A 163 4.41 -3.56 -14.44
C LYS A 163 4.46 -2.05 -14.23
N VAL A 164 5.29 -1.38 -14.96
CA VAL A 164 5.49 0.07 -14.86
C VAL A 164 4.87 0.75 -16.07
N GLU A 165 4.04 1.75 -15.83
CA GLU A 165 3.41 2.58 -16.87
C GLU A 165 3.51 4.05 -16.48
N THR A 166 3.97 4.89 -17.42
CA THR A 166 3.98 6.35 -17.22
C THR A 166 2.60 6.88 -17.58
N GLU A 167 1.98 7.60 -16.64
CA GLU A 167 0.69 8.26 -16.78
C GLU A 167 0.84 9.79 -16.69
N SER A 168 -0.24 10.53 -16.99
CA SER A 168 -0.25 11.99 -16.88
C SER A 168 -0.03 12.51 -15.46
N GLU A 169 -0.41 11.74 -14.46
CA GLU A 169 -0.34 12.11 -13.04
C GLU A 169 0.86 11.50 -12.31
N GLY A 170 1.71 10.72 -13.00
CA GLY A 170 2.88 10.09 -12.41
C GLY A 170 3.25 8.75 -13.05
N VAL A 171 3.77 7.84 -12.24
CA VAL A 171 4.14 6.49 -12.68
C VAL A 171 3.30 5.47 -11.93
N ALA A 172 2.52 4.70 -12.67
CA ALA A 172 1.73 3.60 -12.16
C ALA A 172 2.55 2.31 -12.08
N LEU A 173 2.43 1.61 -10.96
CA LEU A 173 3.02 0.30 -10.72
C LEU A 173 1.90 -0.70 -10.45
N ASP A 174 1.67 -1.62 -11.39
CA ASP A 174 0.63 -2.65 -11.27
C ASP A 174 1.24 -4.00 -10.90
N VAL A 175 0.64 -4.70 -9.93
CA VAL A 175 1.08 -6.07 -9.60
C VAL A 175 0.61 -7.05 -10.67
N LYS A 176 1.57 -7.72 -11.34
CA LYS A 176 1.32 -8.60 -12.50
C LYS A 176 0.48 -9.84 -12.20
N LYS A 177 0.41 -10.31 -10.95
CA LYS A 177 -0.21 -11.60 -10.58
C LYS A 177 -1.36 -11.45 -9.59
N GLY A 178 -2.24 -10.48 -9.79
CA GLY A 178 -3.51 -10.41 -9.05
C GLY A 178 -4.59 -11.26 -9.75
N LYS A 179 -5.13 -12.29 -9.10
CA LYS A 179 -6.26 -13.08 -9.67
C LYS A 179 -7.60 -12.53 -9.21
N ARG A 180 -7.81 -12.45 -7.91
CA ARG A 180 -9.04 -11.99 -7.27
C ARG A 180 -9.00 -10.50 -6.97
N PHE A 181 -7.83 -10.01 -6.56
CA PHE A 181 -7.61 -8.59 -6.28
C PHE A 181 -6.62 -8.00 -7.27
N THR A 182 -6.82 -6.75 -7.61
CA THR A 182 -5.88 -5.91 -8.36
C THR A 182 -5.20 -4.97 -7.38
N TYR A 183 -3.91 -4.72 -7.60
CA TYR A 183 -3.10 -3.82 -6.79
C TYR A 183 -2.40 -2.85 -7.71
N GLN A 184 -2.66 -1.57 -7.51
CA GLN A 184 -2.05 -0.49 -8.27
C GLN A 184 -1.49 0.55 -7.31
N PHE A 185 -0.34 1.08 -7.65
CA PHE A 185 0.35 2.11 -6.89
C PHE A 185 0.68 3.26 -7.82
N LEU A 186 0.28 4.47 -7.46
CA LEU A 186 0.67 5.68 -8.19
C LEU A 186 1.81 6.35 -7.44
N THR A 187 2.89 6.63 -8.16
CA THR A 187 4.08 7.28 -7.63
C THR A 187 4.36 8.57 -8.36
N GLN A 188 5.03 9.51 -7.71
CA GLN A 188 5.44 10.79 -8.28
C GLN A 188 6.90 10.73 -8.70
N ALA A 189 7.18 10.98 -9.98
CA ALA A 189 8.54 11.17 -10.49
C ALA A 189 8.97 12.66 -10.36
N PRO A 190 10.26 12.95 -10.25
CA PRO A 190 11.40 12.01 -10.21
C PRO A 190 11.66 11.39 -8.83
N GLU A 191 11.05 11.92 -7.77
CA GLU A 191 11.35 11.56 -6.37
C GLU A 191 10.94 10.13 -6.02
N ALA A 192 10.19 9.45 -6.88
CA ALA A 192 9.68 8.09 -6.69
C ALA A 192 8.88 7.93 -5.36
N LEU A 193 8.12 8.97 -4.99
CA LEU A 193 7.27 8.98 -3.80
C LEU A 193 5.94 8.28 -4.06
N LEU A 194 5.56 7.34 -3.23
CA LEU A 194 4.27 6.67 -3.30
C LEU A 194 3.14 7.62 -2.88
N LYS A 195 2.28 7.99 -3.82
CA LYS A 195 1.17 8.95 -3.64
C LYS A 195 -0.18 8.27 -3.42
N GLU A 196 -0.35 7.07 -3.95
CA GLU A 196 -1.62 6.34 -3.83
C GLU A 196 -1.39 4.83 -3.91
N SER A 197 -2.12 4.08 -3.09
CA SER A 197 -2.24 2.62 -3.17
C SER A 197 -3.70 2.26 -3.36
N CYS A 198 -3.99 1.43 -4.36
CA CYS A 198 -5.33 0.93 -4.68
C CYS A 198 -5.39 -0.59 -4.57
N ILE A 199 -6.45 -1.09 -3.94
CA ILE A 199 -6.78 -2.52 -3.91
C ILE A 199 -8.19 -2.67 -4.43
N GLY A 200 -8.34 -3.23 -5.64
CA GLY A 200 -9.61 -3.48 -6.30
C GLY A 200 -10.02 -4.94 -6.22
N LEU A 201 -11.31 -5.24 -6.13
CA LEU A 201 -11.84 -6.59 -6.28
C LEU A 201 -12.26 -6.81 -7.73
N SER A 202 -11.54 -7.71 -8.42
CA SER A 202 -11.73 -7.96 -9.86
C SER A 202 -13.18 -8.26 -10.23
N GLY A 203 -13.67 -7.62 -11.29
CA GLY A 203 -15.04 -7.80 -11.79
C GLY A 203 -16.11 -7.13 -10.94
N THR A 204 -15.75 -6.26 -9.99
CA THR A 204 -16.69 -5.52 -9.15
C THR A 204 -16.31 -4.04 -9.08
N PRO A 205 -17.21 -3.15 -8.62
CA PRO A 205 -16.87 -1.74 -8.39
C PRO A 205 -16.14 -1.49 -7.05
N TYR A 206 -15.87 -2.54 -6.25
CA TYR A 206 -15.25 -2.37 -4.94
C TYR A 206 -13.77 -2.01 -5.05
N LEU A 207 -13.41 -0.86 -4.46
CA LEU A 207 -12.07 -0.31 -4.49
C LEU A 207 -11.73 0.30 -3.12
N LEU A 208 -10.66 -0.16 -2.51
CA LEU A 208 -9.99 0.53 -1.42
C LEU A 208 -8.90 1.42 -2.01
N ARG A 209 -8.98 2.71 -1.73
CA ARG A 209 -8.02 3.72 -2.18
C ARG A 209 -7.38 4.38 -0.97
N TRP A 210 -6.05 4.44 -0.95
CA TRP A 210 -5.27 5.06 0.13
C TRP A 210 -4.33 6.09 -0.46
N LYS A 211 -4.63 7.37 -0.25
CA LYS A 211 -3.86 8.51 -0.75
C LYS A 211 -2.94 9.05 0.32
N TYR A 212 -1.76 9.51 -0.10
CA TYR A 212 -0.70 10.03 0.74
C TYR A 212 -0.34 11.45 0.33
N ASP A 213 -0.27 12.36 1.31
CA ASP A 213 -0.02 13.76 1.07
C ASP A 213 0.78 14.43 2.20
N ALA A 214 1.10 15.72 2.03
CA ALA A 214 1.82 16.53 3.03
C ALA A 214 3.11 15.86 3.53
N PHE A 215 3.93 15.37 2.59
CA PHE A 215 5.18 14.69 2.91
C PHE A 215 6.10 15.56 3.76
N ARG A 216 6.70 14.97 4.79
CA ARG A 216 7.64 15.60 5.72
C ARG A 216 8.83 14.69 5.97
N THR A 217 9.98 15.27 6.28
CA THR A 217 11.17 14.50 6.64
C THR A 217 10.95 13.73 7.95
N LEU A 218 11.18 12.42 7.90
CA LEU A 218 11.23 11.52 9.05
C LEU A 218 12.53 10.71 8.96
N GLY A 219 13.48 10.99 9.85
CA GLY A 219 14.86 10.51 9.68
C GLY A 219 15.49 11.12 8.43
N GLN A 220 15.95 10.28 7.51
CA GLN A 220 16.55 10.70 6.24
C GLN A 220 15.61 10.63 5.05
N LYS A 221 14.33 10.28 5.25
CA LYS A 221 13.38 10.01 4.18
C LYS A 221 12.08 10.80 4.34
N GLN A 222 11.31 10.88 3.28
CA GLN A 222 10.00 11.52 3.27
C GLN A 222 8.92 10.56 3.79
N PHE A 223 8.00 11.07 4.60
CA PHE A 223 6.85 10.32 5.10
C PHE A 223 5.58 11.18 5.02
N PRO A 224 4.43 10.63 4.57
CA PRO A 224 3.18 11.39 4.47
C PRO A 224 2.65 11.76 5.86
N ALA A 225 2.34 13.03 6.07
CA ALA A 225 1.67 13.50 7.28
C ALA A 225 0.15 13.48 7.15
N ASP A 226 -0.38 13.41 5.92
CA ASP A 226 -1.80 13.24 5.66
C ASP A 226 -2.06 11.96 4.85
N MET A 227 -2.99 11.14 5.34
CA MET A 227 -3.46 9.94 4.66
C MET A 227 -4.97 9.99 4.52
N ARG A 228 -5.49 9.70 3.34
CA ARG A 228 -6.93 9.64 3.05
C ARG A 228 -7.28 8.28 2.50
N VAL A 229 -8.23 7.64 3.15
CA VAL A 229 -8.73 6.31 2.79
C VAL A 229 -10.16 6.44 2.31
N SER A 230 -10.48 5.81 1.18
CA SER A 230 -11.86 5.64 0.74
C SER A 230 -12.13 4.19 0.35
N PHE A 231 -13.29 3.69 0.74
CA PHE A 231 -13.85 2.44 0.23
C PHE A 231 -15.03 2.78 -0.65
N GLU A 232 -14.90 2.44 -1.92
CA GLU A 232 -15.82 2.77 -3.02
C GLU A 232 -16.54 1.50 -3.51
N GLY A 233 -17.61 1.67 -4.30
CA GLY A 233 -18.39 0.55 -4.87
C GLY A 233 -19.56 0.08 -3.99
N GLY A 234 -19.63 0.50 -2.73
CA GLY A 234 -20.81 0.29 -1.88
C GLY A 234 -21.94 1.29 -2.15
N LYS A 235 -23.09 1.13 -1.47
CA LYS A 235 -24.22 2.07 -1.56
C LYS A 235 -23.83 3.51 -1.21
N LYS A 236 -22.89 3.66 -0.28
CA LYS A 236 -22.29 4.94 0.12
C LYS A 236 -20.81 4.74 0.32
N PRO A 237 -19.95 5.69 -0.11
CA PRO A 237 -18.52 5.59 0.17
C PRO A 237 -18.25 5.77 1.66
N VAL A 238 -17.38 4.92 2.21
CA VAL A 238 -16.82 5.09 3.54
C VAL A 238 -15.48 5.79 3.39
N LYS A 239 -15.24 6.84 4.17
CA LYS A 239 -14.01 7.62 4.10
C LYS A 239 -13.39 7.75 5.48
N ALA A 240 -12.06 7.71 5.53
CA ALA A 240 -11.30 8.05 6.71
C ALA A 240 -10.10 8.93 6.32
N SER A 241 -9.66 9.79 7.23
CA SER A 241 -8.42 10.52 7.06
C SER A 241 -7.63 10.56 8.36
N PHE A 242 -6.31 10.51 8.22
CA PHE A 242 -5.35 10.57 9.30
C PHE A 242 -4.47 11.79 9.07
N ALA A 243 -4.62 12.83 9.90
CA ALA A 243 -3.68 13.94 9.93
C ALA A 243 -2.67 13.68 11.06
N LEU A 244 -1.41 13.49 10.68
CA LEU A 244 -0.32 13.09 11.58
C LEU A 244 0.57 14.29 11.90
N SER A 245 0.99 14.39 13.15
CA SER A 245 1.94 15.38 13.62
C SER A 245 2.89 14.78 14.66
N ARG A 246 3.99 15.48 14.95
CA ARG A 246 5.02 15.01 15.89
C ARG A 246 5.52 13.60 15.52
N LEU A 247 5.78 13.40 14.24
CA LEU A 247 6.32 12.15 13.72
C LEU A 247 7.67 11.82 14.36
N SER A 248 7.84 10.60 14.82
CA SER A 248 9.11 10.09 15.37
C SER A 248 9.23 8.58 15.13
N MET A 249 10.43 8.03 15.25
CA MET A 249 10.71 6.60 15.16
C MET A 249 10.97 6.00 16.56
N ASN A 250 10.28 6.48 17.58
CA ASN A 250 10.44 6.00 18.95
C ASN A 250 9.83 4.60 19.09
N THR A 251 10.59 3.67 19.69
CA THR A 251 10.21 2.28 19.94
C THR A 251 9.91 1.99 21.41
N ASN A 252 10.13 2.95 22.31
CA ASN A 252 9.96 2.77 23.76
C ASN A 252 8.48 2.96 24.17
N TRP A 253 7.66 1.95 23.89
CA TRP A 253 6.24 1.89 24.28
C TRP A 253 5.74 0.43 24.26
N GLU A 254 4.66 0.15 25.00
CA GLU A 254 4.08 -1.18 25.10
C GLU A 254 3.41 -1.60 23.79
N THR A 255 3.90 -2.68 23.19
CA THR A 255 3.41 -3.22 21.90
C THR A 255 2.23 -4.17 22.06
N HIS A 256 1.95 -4.64 23.25
CA HIS A 256 0.86 -5.56 23.55
C HIS A 256 -0.11 -4.96 24.58
N THR A 257 -1.40 -5.11 24.33
CA THR A 257 -2.44 -4.65 25.24
C THR A 257 -3.12 -5.83 25.93
N GLU A 258 -2.96 -5.91 27.23
CA GLU A 258 -3.72 -6.84 28.07
C GLU A 258 -5.15 -6.31 28.28
N VAL A 259 -6.13 -7.18 28.05
CA VAL A 259 -7.53 -6.86 28.33
C VAL A 259 -7.89 -7.36 29.72
N SER A 260 -8.25 -6.44 30.62
CA SER A 260 -8.68 -6.77 31.97
C SER A 260 -9.95 -7.63 31.94
N ASN A 261 -10.07 -8.55 32.90
CA ASN A 261 -11.26 -9.38 33.12
C ASN A 261 -12.55 -8.59 33.44
N LYS A 262 -12.41 -7.27 33.67
CA LYS A 262 -13.57 -6.36 33.87
C LYS A 262 -14.23 -5.95 32.55
N TYR A 263 -13.65 -6.34 31.40
CA TYR A 263 -14.17 -6.02 30.08
C TYR A 263 -14.97 -7.21 29.51
N GLU A 264 -16.11 -6.91 28.95
CA GLU A 264 -16.96 -7.89 28.27
C GLU A 264 -16.49 -8.06 26.82
N LYS A 265 -16.31 -9.32 26.38
CA LYS A 265 -16.09 -9.62 24.97
C LYS A 265 -17.41 -9.49 24.23
N VAL A 266 -17.44 -8.72 23.13
CA VAL A 266 -18.59 -8.57 22.24
C VAL A 266 -18.23 -8.96 20.82
N GLU A 267 -19.22 -9.33 20.02
CA GLU A 267 -19.01 -9.72 18.63
C GLU A 267 -18.84 -8.49 17.73
N LEU A 268 -17.96 -8.60 16.74
CA LEU A 268 -17.72 -7.54 15.75
C LEU A 268 -19.02 -7.10 15.06
N GLY A 269 -19.88 -8.06 14.73
CA GLY A 269 -21.18 -7.82 14.11
C GLY A 269 -22.10 -6.90 14.92
N ASP A 270 -22.04 -6.95 16.24
CA ASP A 270 -22.87 -6.11 17.11
C ASP A 270 -22.35 -4.67 17.15
N ILE A 271 -21.05 -4.49 17.15
CA ILE A 271 -20.42 -3.16 17.01
C ILE A 271 -20.77 -2.54 15.66
N LEU A 272 -20.64 -3.30 14.57
CA LEU A 272 -20.98 -2.82 13.22
C LEU A 272 -22.46 -2.45 13.11
N LYS A 273 -23.38 -3.26 13.67
CA LYS A 273 -24.81 -2.92 13.72
C LYS A 273 -25.09 -1.62 14.47
N GLN A 274 -24.40 -1.36 15.58
CA GLN A 274 -24.55 -0.13 16.35
C GLN A 274 -24.03 1.09 15.59
N LEU A 275 -22.91 0.96 14.84
CA LEU A 275 -22.36 2.04 14.04
C LEU A 275 -23.21 2.37 12.80
N LEU A 276 -23.83 1.35 12.19
CA LEU A 276 -24.65 1.52 10.99
C LEU A 276 -26.10 1.99 11.29
N LYS A 277 -26.56 1.85 12.53
CA LYS A 277 -27.90 2.33 12.95
C LYS A 277 -27.94 3.81 13.31
N LYS A 278 -26.81 4.48 13.43
CA LYS A 278 -26.69 5.92 13.65
C LYS A 278 -26.50 6.68 12.33
#